data_231117f75db4cd4e15d5475f9a59a699
#
_entry.id   231117f75db4cd4e15d5475f9a59a699
#
_cell.length_a   1.000
_cell.length_b   1.000
_cell.length_c   1.000
_cell.angle_alpha   90.00
_cell.angle_beta   90.00
_cell.angle_gamma   90.00
#
_symmetry.space_group_name_H-M   'P 1'
#
loop_
_entity.id
_entity.type
_entity.pdbx_description
1 polymer ?
#
loop_
_entity_poly.entity_id
_entity_poly.type
_entity_poly.pdbx_seq_one_letter_code
_entity_poly.pdbx_strand_id
1 'polypeptide(L)'
;MLRAARALLAMRHPLDAEIGVSEMLGSWWGLTIPGTPGLDVERRLGEGLVAHARSSGTAAGLALLSGVAVLGTSRRQRVLAKKGIVELGRQNIARPPWASALGEARPVAAYVSGTRFGDTDDLICTFRYDTDPGPADEAAHALIAVIDHNSGGVLRDVWVTTKVERLLEHCRAEQADNPMATFEPLDLGHARALLENTVAKTDQRLADSAAAHADPAAATGATGPSGGSLAAHHALLRARLRVLPQPGDDVLAEPVWRHDRRAMLAARFLASDEAAELSDSYAASRCVDHIIDYGCDRDAGRPLRVSPRKVEAFLLTWLPRRVVLLPSEQEAMPHVLAAWIRWAGPRSGLPEVAVGATLDALWESTASFTTAYRDPTASFGLNRKAIARLLPDRDLSALPRRMFAFPLLASDLLEESAGDFDPATPAGRRALLRLDHFGEYDTPAGHRGKHETRADDWDTSDHANEHAASEEEIAAHEHLAARLWNGEPPALWAAAQRLLDRGLGRPAVLRILLDALQQAEDDDALTAALDNL
;
A
#
# COMPACT_ATOMS: atom_id res chain seq x y z
N MET A 1 -32.94 -5.24 10.17
CA MET A 1 -32.16 -6.46 10.47
C MET A 1 -33.00 -7.63 10.95
N LEU A 2 -33.72 -7.62 12.11
CA LEU A 2 -34.55 -8.78 12.52
C LEU A 2 -35.67 -9.14 11.53
N ARG A 3 -36.23 -8.18 10.78
CA ARG A 3 -37.17 -8.53 9.71
C ARG A 3 -36.48 -9.30 8.58
N ALA A 4 -35.26 -8.89 8.19
CA ALA A 4 -34.46 -9.61 7.20
C ALA A 4 -34.04 -11.01 7.75
N ALA A 5 -33.74 -11.12 9.03
CA ALA A 5 -33.42 -12.40 9.66
C ALA A 5 -34.55 -13.45 9.61
N ARG A 6 -35.79 -13.06 9.37
CA ARG A 6 -36.90 -14.01 9.12
C ARG A 6 -36.67 -14.83 7.85
N ALA A 7 -36.00 -14.27 6.83
CA ALA A 7 -35.66 -15.00 5.61
C ALA A 7 -34.76 -16.20 5.89
N LEU A 8 -33.89 -16.12 6.92
CA LEU A 8 -33.02 -17.22 7.34
C LEU A 8 -33.80 -18.49 7.74
N LEU A 9 -35.04 -18.33 8.26
CA LEU A 9 -35.89 -19.46 8.66
C LEU A 9 -36.39 -20.28 7.46
N ALA A 10 -36.44 -19.69 6.27
CA ALA A 10 -36.86 -20.36 5.04
C ALA A 10 -35.69 -21.06 4.33
N MET A 11 -34.45 -20.78 4.72
CA MET A 11 -33.28 -21.38 4.13
C MET A 11 -33.15 -22.86 4.56
N ARG A 12 -32.63 -23.68 3.66
CA ARG A 12 -32.45 -25.12 3.92
C ARG A 12 -30.99 -25.51 3.95
N HIS A 13 -30.17 -24.83 3.18
CA HIS A 13 -28.73 -25.12 3.07
C HIS A 13 -27.92 -24.16 3.98
N PRO A 14 -26.88 -24.65 4.68
CA PRO A 14 -26.04 -23.82 5.54
C PRO A 14 -25.34 -22.68 4.78
N LEU A 15 -24.92 -22.91 3.53
CA LEU A 15 -24.29 -21.87 2.71
C LEU A 15 -25.21 -20.65 2.48
N ASP A 16 -26.50 -20.90 2.17
CA ASP A 16 -27.46 -19.82 1.95
C ASP A 16 -27.61 -18.96 3.21
N ALA A 17 -27.67 -19.63 4.37
CA ALA A 17 -27.77 -18.95 5.66
C ALA A 17 -26.49 -18.16 5.99
N GLU A 18 -25.32 -18.69 5.68
CA GLU A 18 -24.04 -17.98 5.85
C GLU A 18 -23.93 -16.76 4.93
N ILE A 19 -24.32 -16.90 3.67
CA ILE A 19 -24.36 -15.75 2.71
C ILE A 19 -25.30 -14.68 3.25
N GLY A 20 -26.54 -15.04 3.60
CA GLY A 20 -27.51 -14.05 4.08
C GLY A 20 -27.09 -13.34 5.38
N VAL A 21 -26.41 -14.03 6.30
CA VAL A 21 -25.86 -13.39 7.50
C VAL A 21 -24.65 -12.53 7.15
N SER A 22 -23.80 -12.98 6.23
CA SER A 22 -22.64 -12.20 5.77
C SER A 22 -23.06 -10.90 5.13
N GLU A 23 -24.08 -10.90 4.26
CA GLU A 23 -24.68 -9.69 3.67
C GLU A 23 -25.21 -8.72 4.75
N MET A 24 -25.89 -9.26 5.79
CA MET A 24 -26.34 -8.43 6.90
C MET A 24 -25.19 -7.76 7.65
N LEU A 25 -24.12 -8.50 7.92
CA LEU A 25 -22.91 -7.97 8.58
C LEU A 25 -22.15 -7.00 7.69
N GLY A 26 -22.11 -7.25 6.39
CA GLY A 26 -21.45 -6.40 5.40
C GLY A 26 -22.09 -5.02 5.22
N SER A 27 -23.38 -4.85 5.62
CA SER A 27 -24.08 -3.57 5.45
C SER A 27 -23.45 -2.39 6.21
N TRP A 28 -22.58 -2.62 7.15
CA TRP A 28 -21.82 -1.59 7.87
C TRP A 28 -20.30 -1.75 7.81
N TRP A 29 -19.80 -2.67 6.98
CA TRP A 29 -18.38 -2.85 6.78
C TRP A 29 -17.74 -1.60 6.13
N GLY A 30 -16.67 -1.12 6.72
CA GLY A 30 -15.99 0.10 6.27
C GLY A 30 -16.73 1.42 6.58
N LEU A 31 -17.87 1.37 7.30
CA LEU A 31 -18.55 2.60 7.71
C LEU A 31 -17.77 3.34 8.78
N THR A 32 -17.63 4.63 8.57
CA THR A 32 -17.07 5.58 9.54
C THR A 32 -18.09 6.63 9.92
N ILE A 33 -18.08 7.09 11.16
CA ILE A 33 -18.95 8.18 11.61
C ILE A 33 -18.14 9.45 11.71
N PRO A 34 -18.45 10.51 10.94
CA PRO A 34 -17.76 11.77 11.01
C PRO A 34 -17.70 12.32 12.45
N GLY A 35 -16.55 12.84 12.87
CA GLY A 35 -16.35 13.41 14.20
C GLY A 35 -16.10 12.41 15.33
N THR A 36 -15.97 11.11 15.02
CA THR A 36 -15.63 10.08 16.02
C THR A 36 -14.45 9.22 15.55
N PRO A 37 -13.23 9.80 15.46
CA PRO A 37 -12.06 9.05 15.05
C PRO A 37 -11.79 7.90 16.03
N GLY A 38 -11.44 6.71 15.48
CA GLY A 38 -11.16 5.52 16.29
C GLY A 38 -12.39 4.73 16.75
N LEU A 39 -13.62 5.12 16.38
CA LEU A 39 -14.82 4.33 16.68
C LEU A 39 -14.93 3.16 15.70
N ASP A 40 -14.75 1.94 16.19
CA ASP A 40 -15.03 0.72 15.44
C ASP A 40 -16.57 0.52 15.35
N VAL A 41 -17.13 1.05 14.26
CA VAL A 41 -18.58 1.03 13.96
C VAL A 41 -19.06 -0.40 13.75
N GLU A 42 -18.31 -1.21 13.00
CA GLU A 42 -18.63 -2.60 12.71
C GLU A 42 -18.75 -3.42 13.99
N ARG A 43 -17.80 -3.27 14.88
CA ARG A 43 -17.83 -3.95 16.18
C ARG A 43 -19.03 -3.51 17.02
N ARG A 44 -19.27 -2.20 17.12
CA ARG A 44 -20.38 -1.67 17.96
C ARG A 44 -21.74 -2.06 17.43
N LEU A 45 -21.99 -1.93 16.13
CA LEU A 45 -23.26 -2.31 15.52
C LEU A 45 -23.46 -3.82 15.57
N GLY A 46 -22.43 -4.61 15.34
CA GLY A 46 -22.51 -6.06 15.46
C GLY A 46 -22.78 -6.55 16.90
N GLU A 47 -22.17 -5.95 17.92
CA GLU A 47 -22.48 -6.26 19.33
C GLU A 47 -23.91 -5.83 19.69
N GLY A 48 -24.38 -4.67 19.22
CA GLY A 48 -25.75 -4.20 19.37
C GLY A 48 -26.77 -5.11 18.70
N LEU A 49 -26.47 -5.61 17.50
CA LEU A 49 -27.31 -6.58 16.78
C LEU A 49 -27.45 -7.88 17.57
N VAL A 50 -26.34 -8.41 18.13
CA VAL A 50 -26.37 -9.61 18.98
C VAL A 50 -27.22 -9.40 20.22
N ALA A 51 -27.07 -8.26 20.92
CA ALA A 51 -27.87 -7.93 22.08
C ALA A 51 -29.38 -7.86 21.75
N HIS A 52 -29.72 -7.21 20.64
CA HIS A 52 -31.10 -7.08 20.17
C HIS A 52 -31.71 -8.42 19.74
N ALA A 53 -30.96 -9.26 19.00
CA ALA A 53 -31.41 -10.59 18.59
C ALA A 53 -31.68 -11.48 19.81
N ARG A 54 -30.81 -11.41 20.81
CA ARG A 54 -30.96 -12.14 22.09
C ARG A 54 -32.22 -11.68 22.86
N SER A 55 -32.45 -10.36 22.99
CA SER A 55 -33.61 -9.83 23.72
C SER A 55 -34.93 -10.06 22.99
N SER A 56 -34.91 -10.34 21.69
CA SER A 56 -36.13 -10.54 20.89
C SER A 56 -36.91 -11.80 21.25
N GLY A 57 -36.29 -12.84 21.82
CA GLY A 57 -36.91 -14.10 22.20
C GLY A 57 -37.58 -14.84 21.03
N THR A 58 -37.08 -14.65 19.79
CA THR A 58 -37.74 -15.20 18.57
C THR A 58 -36.86 -16.21 17.85
N ALA A 59 -37.50 -17.07 17.02
CA ALA A 59 -36.79 -18.01 16.15
C ALA A 59 -35.87 -17.27 15.14
N ALA A 60 -36.28 -16.12 14.63
CA ALA A 60 -35.45 -15.28 13.77
C ALA A 60 -34.23 -14.72 14.50
N GLY A 61 -34.40 -14.34 15.78
CA GLY A 61 -33.28 -13.94 16.64
C GLY A 61 -32.29 -15.08 16.84
N LEU A 62 -32.77 -16.29 17.11
CA LEU A 62 -31.94 -17.49 17.26
C LEU A 62 -31.21 -17.86 15.97
N ALA A 63 -31.87 -17.77 14.80
CA ALA A 63 -31.28 -17.99 13.49
C ALA A 63 -30.12 -17.00 13.23
N LEU A 64 -30.35 -15.71 13.49
CA LEU A 64 -29.33 -14.67 13.34
C LEU A 64 -28.15 -14.90 14.30
N LEU A 65 -28.41 -15.19 15.57
CA LEU A 65 -27.36 -15.52 16.55
C LEU A 65 -26.53 -16.72 16.12
N SER A 66 -27.18 -17.76 15.55
CA SER A 66 -26.47 -18.93 15.02
C SER A 66 -25.47 -18.55 13.92
N GLY A 67 -25.88 -17.71 12.98
CA GLY A 67 -24.99 -17.18 11.94
C GLY A 67 -23.88 -16.28 12.50
N VAL A 68 -24.20 -15.34 13.40
CA VAL A 68 -23.18 -14.44 13.99
C VAL A 68 -22.18 -15.20 14.88
N ALA A 69 -22.59 -16.32 15.49
CA ALA A 69 -21.67 -17.15 16.26
C ALA A 69 -20.52 -17.75 15.43
N VAL A 70 -20.72 -17.87 14.11
CA VAL A 70 -19.72 -18.34 13.13
C VAL A 70 -19.11 -17.17 12.36
N LEU A 71 -19.93 -16.28 11.82
CA LEU A 71 -19.53 -15.24 10.86
C LEU A 71 -19.12 -13.94 11.54
N GLY A 72 -19.47 -13.72 12.80
CA GLY A 72 -19.15 -12.47 13.50
C GLY A 72 -17.68 -12.09 13.34
N THR A 73 -17.43 -10.84 12.96
CA THR A 73 -16.10 -10.35 12.59
C THR A 73 -15.19 -10.24 13.81
N SER A 74 -15.73 -9.91 14.99
CA SER A 74 -14.97 -9.89 16.23
C SER A 74 -15.17 -11.17 17.07
N ARG A 75 -14.12 -11.56 17.82
CA ARG A 75 -14.21 -12.67 18.80
C ARG A 75 -15.34 -12.43 19.81
N ARG A 76 -15.53 -11.18 20.23
CA ARG A 76 -16.55 -10.81 21.22
C ARG A 76 -17.96 -11.00 20.68
N GLN A 77 -18.24 -10.59 19.44
CA GLN A 77 -19.53 -10.84 18.77
C GLN A 77 -19.84 -12.34 18.76
N ARG A 78 -18.90 -13.18 18.35
CA ARG A 78 -19.10 -14.65 18.30
C ARG A 78 -19.38 -15.25 19.68
N VAL A 79 -18.65 -14.81 20.71
CA VAL A 79 -18.87 -15.29 22.10
C VAL A 79 -20.23 -14.86 22.64
N LEU A 80 -20.61 -13.59 22.40
CA LEU A 80 -21.93 -13.09 22.85
C LEU A 80 -23.08 -13.79 22.11
N ALA A 81 -22.94 -14.06 20.82
CA ALA A 81 -23.90 -14.80 20.04
C ALA A 81 -24.06 -16.24 20.55
N LYS A 82 -22.97 -16.94 20.85
CA LYS A 82 -22.99 -18.28 21.46
C LYS A 82 -23.74 -18.30 22.81
N LYS A 83 -23.53 -17.30 23.66
CA LYS A 83 -24.26 -17.13 24.91
C LYS A 83 -25.75 -16.94 24.66
N GLY A 84 -26.13 -16.09 23.72
CA GLY A 84 -27.52 -15.85 23.34
C GLY A 84 -28.20 -17.11 22.80
N ILE A 85 -27.51 -17.94 22.00
CA ILE A 85 -28.04 -19.23 21.52
C ILE A 85 -28.42 -20.15 22.69
N VAL A 86 -27.55 -20.25 23.71
CA VAL A 86 -27.84 -21.09 24.90
C VAL A 86 -29.05 -20.56 25.67
N GLU A 87 -29.16 -19.24 25.83
CA GLU A 87 -30.29 -18.63 26.56
C GLU A 87 -31.63 -18.84 25.84
N LEU A 88 -31.67 -18.60 24.51
CA LEU A 88 -32.87 -18.82 23.71
C LEU A 88 -33.23 -20.31 23.60
N GLY A 89 -32.24 -21.20 23.59
CA GLY A 89 -32.46 -22.65 23.65
C GLY A 89 -33.13 -23.10 24.93
N ARG A 90 -32.83 -22.46 26.08
CA ARG A 90 -33.51 -22.72 27.35
C ARG A 90 -34.98 -22.27 27.36
N GLN A 91 -35.34 -21.37 26.46
CA GLN A 91 -36.73 -20.93 26.24
C GLN A 91 -37.50 -21.82 25.25
N ASN A 92 -36.95 -23.00 24.91
CA ASN A 92 -37.52 -23.96 23.95
C ASN A 92 -37.71 -23.42 22.54
N ILE A 93 -36.93 -22.40 22.12
CA ILE A 93 -36.94 -21.90 20.75
C ILE A 93 -36.16 -22.88 19.86
N ALA A 94 -36.83 -23.47 18.87
CA ALA A 94 -36.23 -24.44 17.97
C ALA A 94 -35.15 -23.82 17.10
N ARG A 95 -34.02 -24.51 16.98
CA ARG A 95 -32.94 -24.10 16.07
C ARG A 95 -33.31 -24.42 14.61
N PRO A 96 -32.92 -23.58 13.64
CA PRO A 96 -33.04 -23.92 12.22
C PRO A 96 -32.27 -25.21 11.90
N PRO A 97 -32.73 -26.02 10.93
CA PRO A 97 -32.09 -27.29 10.56
C PRO A 97 -30.61 -27.15 10.15
N TRP A 98 -30.29 -26.07 9.47
CA TRP A 98 -28.94 -25.78 9.00
C TRP A 98 -27.96 -25.28 10.09
N ALA A 99 -28.46 -24.91 11.27
CA ALA A 99 -27.64 -24.26 12.30
C ALA A 99 -26.53 -25.15 12.88
N SER A 100 -26.66 -26.48 12.81
CA SER A 100 -25.63 -27.42 13.26
C SER A 100 -24.46 -27.52 12.26
N ALA A 101 -24.68 -27.23 10.99
CA ALA A 101 -23.65 -27.33 9.94
C ALA A 101 -22.93 -25.99 9.66
N LEU A 102 -23.35 -24.89 10.33
CA LEU A 102 -22.69 -23.61 10.13
C LEU A 102 -21.24 -23.64 10.60
N GLY A 103 -20.33 -23.16 9.74
CA GLY A 103 -18.90 -23.12 10.03
C GLY A 103 -18.18 -24.46 9.91
N GLU A 104 -18.88 -25.54 9.57
CA GLU A 104 -18.32 -26.89 9.40
C GLU A 104 -17.95 -27.18 7.93
N ALA A 105 -17.88 -26.14 7.08
CA ALA A 105 -17.40 -26.28 5.71
C ALA A 105 -15.94 -26.75 5.72
N ARG A 106 -15.65 -27.82 4.98
CA ARG A 106 -14.29 -28.36 4.84
C ARG A 106 -13.67 -27.86 3.55
N PRO A 107 -12.41 -27.39 3.56
CA PRO A 107 -11.69 -27.06 2.35
C PRO A 107 -11.38 -28.34 1.55
N VAL A 108 -11.51 -28.26 0.23
CA VAL A 108 -11.23 -29.38 -0.68
C VAL A 108 -9.96 -29.11 -1.48
N ALA A 109 -9.90 -27.97 -2.18
CA ALA A 109 -8.76 -27.56 -2.99
C ALA A 109 -8.68 -26.04 -3.12
N ALA A 110 -7.53 -25.54 -3.54
CA ALA A 110 -7.36 -24.14 -3.91
C ALA A 110 -6.61 -24.01 -5.24
N TYR A 111 -6.90 -22.92 -5.96
CA TYR A 111 -6.31 -22.60 -7.26
C TYR A 111 -6.09 -21.08 -7.34
N VAL A 112 -5.12 -20.70 -8.18
CA VAL A 112 -4.92 -19.31 -8.61
C VAL A 112 -5.17 -19.25 -10.12
N SER A 113 -6.06 -18.37 -10.53
CA SER A 113 -6.32 -18.03 -11.93
C SER A 113 -5.94 -16.56 -12.17
N GLY A 114 -5.22 -16.29 -13.25
CA GLY A 114 -4.78 -14.93 -13.54
C GLY A 114 -4.17 -14.80 -14.92
N THR A 115 -3.27 -13.85 -15.05
CA THR A 115 -2.48 -13.67 -16.27
C THR A 115 -0.99 -13.58 -15.96
N ARG A 116 -0.14 -13.88 -16.97
CA ARG A 116 1.32 -13.72 -16.85
C ARG A 116 1.76 -12.30 -16.51
N PHE A 117 0.90 -11.30 -16.74
CA PHE A 117 1.13 -9.95 -16.26
C PHE A 117 1.08 -9.83 -14.72
N GLY A 118 0.33 -10.72 -14.05
CA GLY A 118 0.18 -10.71 -12.60
C GLY A 118 -0.47 -9.43 -12.06
N ASP A 119 -1.37 -8.80 -12.82
CA ASP A 119 -2.10 -7.59 -12.40
C ASP A 119 -3.19 -7.90 -11.40
N THR A 120 -3.92 -8.97 -11.65
CA THR A 120 -4.99 -9.49 -10.80
C THR A 120 -4.92 -11.00 -10.78
N ASP A 121 -5.18 -11.57 -9.60
CA ASP A 121 -5.34 -13.01 -9.42
C ASP A 121 -6.71 -13.30 -8.80
N ASP A 122 -7.37 -14.31 -9.34
CA ASP A 122 -8.56 -14.90 -8.74
C ASP A 122 -8.12 -16.10 -7.90
N LEU A 123 -8.11 -15.92 -6.58
CA LEU A 123 -7.86 -17.03 -5.67
C LEU A 123 -9.16 -17.78 -5.43
N ILE A 124 -9.22 -19.01 -5.93
CA ILE A 124 -10.38 -19.90 -5.89
C ILE A 124 -10.16 -20.93 -4.80
N CYS A 125 -10.89 -20.85 -3.69
CA CYS A 125 -10.89 -21.86 -2.65
C CYS A 125 -12.20 -22.64 -2.69
N THR A 126 -12.14 -23.97 -2.78
CA THR A 126 -13.31 -24.83 -2.88
C THR A 126 -13.59 -25.53 -1.56
N PHE A 127 -14.89 -25.70 -1.27
CA PHE A 127 -15.38 -26.23 0.01
C PHE A 127 -16.57 -27.15 -0.18
N ARG A 128 -16.84 -27.96 0.86
CA ARG A 128 -18.06 -28.73 1.01
C ARG A 128 -18.49 -28.81 2.48
N TYR A 129 -19.75 -29.11 2.70
CA TYR A 129 -20.25 -29.54 4.01
C TYR A 129 -20.39 -31.06 4.02
N ASP A 130 -20.38 -31.69 5.19
CA ASP A 130 -20.64 -33.14 5.32
C ASP A 130 -22.05 -33.54 4.86
N THR A 131 -22.98 -32.57 4.84
CA THR A 131 -24.36 -32.75 4.39
C THR A 131 -24.53 -32.59 2.87
N ASP A 132 -23.50 -32.18 2.14
CA ASP A 132 -23.57 -32.02 0.70
C ASP A 132 -23.64 -33.38 0.00
N PRO A 133 -24.44 -33.50 -1.08
CA PRO A 133 -24.49 -34.72 -1.87
C PRO A 133 -23.17 -34.93 -2.63
N GLY A 134 -22.91 -36.17 -3.03
CA GLY A 134 -21.73 -36.53 -3.81
C GLY A 134 -20.54 -37.03 -3.01
N PRO A 135 -19.44 -37.40 -3.70
CA PRO A 135 -18.22 -37.93 -3.09
C PRO A 135 -17.57 -36.94 -2.12
N ALA A 136 -16.83 -37.46 -1.14
CA ALA A 136 -16.22 -36.63 -0.08
C ALA A 136 -15.11 -35.71 -0.60
N ASP A 137 -14.53 -35.98 -1.73
CA ASP A 137 -13.49 -35.24 -2.44
C ASP A 137 -14.04 -34.24 -3.47
N GLU A 138 -15.36 -34.25 -3.73
CA GLU A 138 -16.00 -33.34 -4.66
C GLU A 138 -16.44 -32.05 -3.96
N ALA A 139 -16.04 -30.89 -4.50
CA ALA A 139 -16.39 -29.59 -3.95
C ALA A 139 -17.83 -29.19 -4.29
N ALA A 140 -18.56 -28.65 -3.30
CA ALA A 140 -19.95 -28.23 -3.48
C ALA A 140 -20.09 -26.71 -3.74
N HIS A 141 -19.12 -25.91 -3.29
CA HIS A 141 -19.08 -24.47 -3.55
C HIS A 141 -17.64 -23.97 -3.60
N ALA A 142 -17.45 -22.85 -4.29
CA ALA A 142 -16.19 -22.14 -4.34
C ALA A 142 -16.38 -20.70 -3.84
N LEU A 143 -15.41 -20.21 -3.07
CA LEU A 143 -15.22 -18.81 -2.77
C LEU A 143 -14.09 -18.29 -3.65
N ILE A 144 -14.37 -17.23 -4.39
CA ILE A 144 -13.43 -16.57 -5.29
C ILE A 144 -13.09 -15.21 -4.70
N ALA A 145 -11.81 -14.96 -4.47
CA ALA A 145 -11.28 -13.69 -3.99
C ALA A 145 -10.40 -13.07 -5.07
N VAL A 146 -10.80 -11.91 -5.59
CA VAL A 146 -10.05 -11.16 -6.60
C VAL A 146 -9.04 -10.26 -5.91
N ILE A 147 -7.77 -10.48 -6.18
CA ILE A 147 -6.65 -9.74 -5.62
C ILE A 147 -6.13 -8.76 -6.68
N ASP A 148 -6.15 -7.46 -6.38
CA ASP A 148 -5.58 -6.43 -7.24
C ASP A 148 -4.16 -6.07 -6.77
N HIS A 149 -3.18 -6.54 -7.52
CA HIS A 149 -1.77 -6.31 -7.22
C HIS A 149 -1.31 -4.87 -7.53
N ASN A 150 -1.91 -4.20 -8.51
CA ASN A 150 -1.57 -2.82 -8.84
C ASN A 150 -2.07 -1.84 -7.76
N SER A 151 -2.99 -2.27 -6.93
CA SER A 151 -3.47 -1.53 -5.76
C SER A 151 -2.77 -1.95 -4.45
N GLY A 152 -1.64 -2.66 -4.53
CA GLY A 152 -0.86 -3.10 -3.35
C GLY A 152 -1.24 -4.48 -2.82
N GLY A 153 -1.94 -5.31 -3.60
CA GLY A 153 -2.36 -6.66 -3.21
C GLY A 153 -3.57 -6.67 -2.27
N VAL A 154 -4.53 -5.79 -2.52
CA VAL A 154 -5.79 -5.73 -1.77
C VAL A 154 -6.89 -6.50 -2.47
N LEU A 155 -7.93 -6.87 -1.73
CA LEU A 155 -9.15 -7.43 -2.29
C LEU A 155 -9.89 -6.38 -3.14
N ARG A 156 -10.17 -6.76 -4.37
CA ARG A 156 -11.03 -6.01 -5.27
C ARG A 156 -12.48 -6.46 -5.17
N ASP A 157 -12.67 -7.78 -5.11
CA ASP A 157 -14.00 -8.39 -5.03
C ASP A 157 -13.95 -9.78 -4.38
N VAL A 158 -15.09 -10.25 -3.88
CA VAL A 158 -15.28 -11.61 -3.35
C VAL A 158 -16.67 -12.09 -3.69
N TRP A 159 -16.80 -13.29 -4.23
CA TRP A 159 -18.09 -13.93 -4.46
C TRP A 159 -18.06 -15.44 -4.25
N VAL A 160 -19.23 -16.06 -4.27
CA VAL A 160 -19.39 -17.50 -4.07
C VAL A 160 -20.18 -18.09 -5.24
N THR A 161 -19.80 -19.29 -5.67
CA THR A 161 -20.53 -20.07 -6.65
C THR A 161 -20.69 -21.52 -6.22
N THR A 162 -21.83 -22.12 -6.55
CA THR A 162 -22.08 -23.57 -6.45
C THR A 162 -21.80 -24.32 -7.74
N LYS A 163 -21.40 -23.62 -8.80
CA LYS A 163 -21.07 -24.23 -10.12
C LYS A 163 -19.55 -24.45 -10.22
N VAL A 164 -19.00 -25.21 -9.27
CA VAL A 164 -17.55 -25.37 -9.13
C VAL A 164 -16.91 -25.99 -10.34
N GLU A 165 -17.43 -27.13 -10.79
CA GLU A 165 -16.87 -27.87 -11.95
C GLU A 165 -16.83 -27.00 -13.21
N ARG A 166 -17.95 -26.32 -13.51
CA ARG A 166 -18.02 -25.39 -14.65
C ARG A 166 -17.02 -24.23 -14.55
N LEU A 167 -16.78 -23.70 -13.33
CA LEU A 167 -15.78 -22.67 -13.08
C LEU A 167 -14.38 -23.18 -13.40
N LEU A 168 -14.02 -24.34 -12.84
CA LEU A 168 -12.69 -24.92 -13.04
C LEU A 168 -12.44 -25.36 -14.48
N GLU A 169 -13.47 -25.90 -15.18
CA GLU A 169 -13.40 -26.21 -16.61
C GLU A 169 -13.16 -24.95 -17.44
N HIS A 170 -13.86 -23.86 -17.12
CA HIS A 170 -13.66 -22.58 -17.81
C HIS A 170 -12.23 -22.05 -17.63
N CYS A 171 -11.68 -22.05 -16.41
CA CYS A 171 -10.30 -21.63 -16.16
C CYS A 171 -9.27 -22.48 -16.90
N ARG A 172 -9.48 -23.82 -16.98
CA ARG A 172 -8.59 -24.73 -17.72
C ARG A 172 -8.67 -24.47 -19.23
N ALA A 173 -9.87 -24.25 -19.75
CA ALA A 173 -10.06 -23.97 -21.19
C ALA A 173 -9.41 -22.62 -21.54
N GLU A 174 -9.59 -21.60 -20.72
CA GLU A 174 -8.96 -20.30 -20.93
C GLU A 174 -7.43 -20.39 -20.94
N GLN A 175 -6.84 -21.15 -20.01
CA GLN A 175 -5.39 -21.38 -20.00
C GLN A 175 -4.91 -22.12 -21.25
N ALA A 176 -5.70 -23.06 -21.77
CA ALA A 176 -5.35 -23.80 -22.97
C ALA A 176 -5.42 -22.94 -24.25
N ASP A 177 -6.39 -22.04 -24.32
CA ASP A 177 -6.66 -21.22 -25.50
C ASP A 177 -5.87 -19.89 -25.50
N ASN A 178 -5.49 -19.38 -24.32
CA ASN A 178 -4.82 -18.11 -24.15
C ASN A 178 -3.44 -18.29 -23.50
N PRO A 179 -2.33 -18.11 -24.22
CA PRO A 179 -0.97 -18.27 -23.67
C PRO A 179 -0.63 -17.26 -22.56
N MET A 180 -1.43 -16.21 -22.40
CA MET A 180 -1.28 -15.25 -21.33
C MET A 180 -2.04 -15.63 -20.05
N ALA A 181 -3.03 -16.52 -20.13
CA ALA A 181 -3.79 -16.99 -18.98
C ALA A 181 -2.94 -17.98 -18.14
N THR A 182 -3.13 -17.93 -16.84
CA THR A 182 -2.52 -18.86 -15.89
C THR A 182 -3.62 -19.48 -15.02
N PHE A 183 -3.52 -20.78 -14.78
CA PHE A 183 -4.38 -21.49 -13.84
C PHE A 183 -3.59 -22.61 -13.19
N GLU A 184 -3.32 -22.48 -11.90
CA GLU A 184 -2.45 -23.39 -11.17
C GLU A 184 -3.08 -23.83 -9.85
N PRO A 185 -2.90 -25.11 -9.45
CA PRO A 185 -3.28 -25.55 -8.12
C PRO A 185 -2.41 -24.87 -7.07
N LEU A 186 -3.02 -24.55 -5.93
CA LEU A 186 -2.34 -23.95 -4.79
C LEU A 186 -2.56 -24.82 -3.55
N ASP A 187 -1.52 -24.96 -2.73
CA ASP A 187 -1.66 -25.59 -1.42
C ASP A 187 -2.64 -24.79 -0.53
N LEU A 188 -3.46 -25.48 0.26
CA LEU A 188 -4.48 -24.85 1.09
C LEU A 188 -3.88 -23.95 2.18
N GLY A 189 -2.71 -24.28 2.72
CA GLY A 189 -1.99 -23.44 3.69
C GLY A 189 -1.43 -22.18 3.03
N HIS A 190 -0.89 -22.31 1.79
CA HIS A 190 -0.48 -21.15 0.99
C HIS A 190 -1.66 -20.26 0.64
N ALA A 191 -2.81 -20.82 0.25
CA ALA A 191 -4.04 -20.08 -0.02
C ALA A 191 -4.49 -19.28 1.21
N ARG A 192 -4.39 -19.89 2.40
CA ARG A 192 -4.67 -19.20 3.66
C ARG A 192 -3.75 -18.01 3.89
N ALA A 193 -2.45 -18.21 3.78
CA ALA A 193 -1.45 -17.14 3.98
C ALA A 193 -1.67 -15.97 3.03
N LEU A 194 -1.93 -16.27 1.75
CA LEU A 194 -2.21 -15.26 0.73
C LEU A 194 -3.48 -14.46 1.06
N LEU A 195 -4.57 -15.15 1.45
CA LEU A 195 -5.81 -14.48 1.84
C LEU A 195 -5.66 -13.66 3.12
N GLU A 196 -4.96 -14.17 4.15
CA GLU A 196 -4.73 -13.44 5.40
C GLU A 196 -3.96 -12.14 5.13
N ASN A 197 -2.90 -12.20 4.33
CA ASN A 197 -2.12 -11.02 3.94
C ASN A 197 -2.97 -10.02 3.13
N THR A 198 -3.73 -10.50 2.15
CA THR A 198 -4.58 -9.66 1.32
C THR A 198 -5.71 -9.00 2.12
N VAL A 199 -6.34 -9.73 3.04
CA VAL A 199 -7.36 -9.19 3.96
C VAL A 199 -6.76 -8.13 4.87
N ALA A 200 -5.57 -8.39 5.45
CA ALA A 200 -4.89 -7.43 6.31
C ALA A 200 -4.55 -6.12 5.56
N LYS A 201 -4.05 -6.21 4.33
CA LYS A 201 -3.80 -5.04 3.47
C LYS A 201 -5.08 -4.27 3.12
N THR A 202 -6.18 -4.99 2.89
CA THR A 202 -7.49 -4.38 2.62
C THR A 202 -8.03 -3.64 3.85
N ASP A 203 -7.92 -4.25 5.03
CA ASP A 203 -8.34 -3.62 6.30
C ASP A 203 -7.50 -2.37 6.59
N GLN A 204 -6.17 -2.43 6.40
CA GLN A 204 -5.29 -1.28 6.57
C GLN A 204 -5.67 -0.14 5.62
N ARG A 205 -5.90 -0.44 4.35
CA ARG A 205 -6.32 0.57 3.36
C ARG A 205 -7.66 1.24 3.72
N LEU A 206 -8.61 0.47 4.26
CA LEU A 206 -9.88 1.02 4.74
C LEU A 206 -9.67 1.93 5.95
N ALA A 207 -8.80 1.54 6.89
CA ALA A 207 -8.45 2.35 8.04
C ALA A 207 -7.76 3.67 7.63
N ASP A 208 -6.81 3.60 6.70
CA ASP A 208 -6.11 4.79 6.15
C ASP A 208 -7.07 5.72 5.41
N SER A 209 -8.00 5.17 4.61
CA SER A 209 -9.05 5.95 3.93
C SER A 209 -10.00 6.62 4.93
N ALA A 210 -10.35 5.92 6.00
CA ALA A 210 -11.20 6.46 7.07
C ALA A 210 -10.50 7.62 7.79
N ALA A 211 -9.21 7.51 8.06
CA ALA A 211 -8.40 8.57 8.65
C ALA A 211 -8.30 9.79 7.72
N ALA A 212 -8.10 9.58 6.42
CA ALA A 212 -8.05 10.64 5.41
C ALA A 212 -9.39 11.38 5.25
N HIS A 213 -10.53 10.69 5.41
CA HIS A 213 -11.86 11.32 5.35
C HIS A 213 -12.25 12.08 6.63
N ALA A 214 -11.55 11.83 7.74
CA ALA A 214 -11.70 12.63 8.96
C ALA A 214 -11.12 14.05 8.80
N ASP A 215 -10.22 14.27 7.83
CA ASP A 215 -9.72 15.58 7.44
C ASP A 215 -10.47 16.08 6.18
N PRO A 216 -11.36 17.10 6.29
CA PRO A 216 -12.14 17.61 5.16
C PRO A 216 -11.27 18.19 4.02
N ALA A 217 -9.98 18.44 4.26
CA ALA A 217 -9.04 18.90 3.23
C ALA A 217 -8.46 17.76 2.37
N ALA A 218 -8.57 16.50 2.80
CA ALA A 218 -8.01 15.32 2.11
C ALA A 218 -9.03 14.56 1.23
N ALA A 219 -10.28 15.01 1.16
CA ALA A 219 -11.41 14.30 0.54
C ALA A 219 -11.43 14.30 -1.00
N THR A 220 -10.29 14.21 -1.68
CA THR A 220 -10.25 14.06 -3.13
C THR A 220 -9.56 12.77 -3.53
N GLY A 221 -10.33 11.73 -3.84
CA GLY A 221 -9.90 10.64 -4.71
C GLY A 221 -9.69 9.24 -4.13
N ALA A 222 -10.03 8.97 -2.87
CA ALA A 222 -10.08 7.60 -2.37
C ALA A 222 -11.46 6.98 -2.65
N THR A 223 -11.60 6.32 -3.79
CA THR A 223 -12.68 5.35 -3.98
C THR A 223 -12.39 4.18 -3.04
N GLY A 224 -13.18 4.06 -1.97
CA GLY A 224 -13.24 2.85 -1.17
C GLY A 224 -13.54 1.62 -2.07
N PRO A 225 -13.38 0.37 -1.58
CA PRO A 225 -13.69 -0.82 -2.37
C PRO A 225 -15.12 -0.73 -2.84
N SER A 226 -15.28 -0.45 -4.15
CA SER A 226 -16.57 -0.10 -4.77
C SER A 226 -17.41 -1.33 -5.11
N GLY A 227 -17.19 -2.48 -4.47
CA GLY A 227 -17.95 -3.69 -4.75
C GLY A 227 -18.96 -4.00 -3.66
N GLY A 228 -20.23 -3.80 -3.89
CA GLY A 228 -21.29 -4.32 -3.01
C GLY A 228 -21.10 -5.80 -2.69
N SER A 229 -20.45 -6.56 -3.59
CA SER A 229 -20.13 -7.97 -3.43
C SER A 229 -19.06 -8.20 -2.37
N LEU A 230 -17.97 -7.45 -2.33
CA LEU A 230 -16.92 -7.59 -1.31
C LEU A 230 -17.48 -7.36 0.09
N ALA A 231 -18.26 -6.29 0.29
CA ALA A 231 -18.91 -6.01 1.57
C ALA A 231 -19.84 -7.15 2.00
N ALA A 232 -20.65 -7.66 1.06
CA ALA A 232 -21.60 -8.74 1.31
C ALA A 232 -20.92 -10.06 1.73
N HIS A 233 -19.76 -10.39 1.16
CA HIS A 233 -19.09 -11.67 1.38
C HIS A 233 -17.90 -11.61 2.36
N HIS A 234 -17.51 -10.44 2.84
CA HIS A 234 -16.34 -10.28 3.68
C HIS A 234 -16.39 -11.08 5.00
N ALA A 235 -17.56 -11.16 5.66
CA ALA A 235 -17.70 -11.95 6.88
C ALA A 235 -17.61 -13.46 6.59
N LEU A 236 -18.13 -13.90 5.45
CA LEU A 236 -18.02 -15.28 4.97
C LEU A 236 -16.56 -15.63 4.62
N LEU A 237 -15.86 -14.74 3.90
CA LEU A 237 -14.42 -14.91 3.61
C LEU A 237 -13.62 -15.14 4.88
N ARG A 238 -13.83 -14.32 5.92
CA ARG A 238 -13.15 -14.47 7.21
C ARG A 238 -13.53 -15.77 7.92
N ALA A 239 -14.76 -16.27 7.73
CA ALA A 239 -15.17 -17.58 8.25
C ALA A 239 -14.45 -18.70 7.50
N ARG A 240 -14.32 -18.63 6.18
CA ARG A 240 -13.59 -19.61 5.36
C ARG A 240 -12.10 -19.61 5.67
N LEU A 241 -11.48 -18.44 5.89
CA LEU A 241 -10.10 -18.37 6.36
C LEU A 241 -9.83 -19.19 7.62
N ARG A 242 -10.77 -19.21 8.56
CA ARG A 242 -10.59 -19.95 9.83
C ARG A 242 -10.61 -21.46 9.68
N VAL A 243 -11.18 -21.99 8.60
CA VAL A 243 -11.25 -23.44 8.34
C VAL A 243 -10.16 -23.93 7.40
N LEU A 244 -9.47 -23.04 6.69
CA LEU A 244 -8.26 -23.39 5.94
C LEU A 244 -7.15 -23.84 6.89
N PRO A 245 -6.33 -24.83 6.51
CA PRO A 245 -5.21 -25.28 7.33
C PRO A 245 -4.21 -24.15 7.60
N GLN A 246 -3.46 -24.26 8.68
CA GLN A 246 -2.38 -23.32 8.96
C GLN A 246 -1.31 -23.44 7.87
N PRO A 247 -0.71 -22.31 7.44
CA PRO A 247 0.40 -22.34 6.51
C PRO A 247 1.59 -23.11 7.13
N GLY A 248 2.28 -23.87 6.30
CA GLY A 248 3.54 -24.52 6.69
C GLY A 248 4.67 -23.49 6.86
N ASP A 249 5.81 -23.95 7.38
CA ASP A 249 7.01 -23.10 7.58
C ASP A 249 7.67 -22.69 6.26
N ASP A 250 7.30 -23.34 5.16
CA ASP A 250 7.77 -23.10 3.80
C ASP A 250 7.00 -22.00 3.06
N VAL A 251 5.93 -21.46 3.67
CA VAL A 251 5.21 -20.32 3.09
C VAL A 251 6.14 -19.12 3.04
N LEU A 252 6.52 -18.76 1.82
CA LEU A 252 7.42 -17.64 1.58
C LEU A 252 6.77 -16.34 2.06
N ALA A 253 7.39 -15.71 3.06
CA ALA A 253 7.13 -14.31 3.36
C ALA A 253 7.43 -13.46 2.12
N GLU A 254 6.72 -12.36 1.94
CA GLU A 254 7.06 -11.41 0.88
C GLU A 254 8.57 -11.10 0.90
N PRO A 255 9.26 -11.12 -0.26
CA PRO A 255 10.69 -10.94 -0.28
C PRO A 255 11.05 -9.56 0.25
N VAL A 256 11.87 -9.53 1.30
CA VAL A 256 12.41 -8.28 1.85
C VAL A 256 13.53 -7.79 0.95
N TRP A 257 13.31 -6.67 0.29
CA TRP A 257 14.29 -6.00 -0.55
C TRP A 257 15.06 -4.96 0.27
N ARG A 258 16.21 -5.37 0.81
CA ARG A 258 17.13 -4.46 1.48
C ARG A 258 17.84 -3.56 0.46
N HIS A 259 18.37 -2.45 0.93
CA HIS A 259 19.03 -1.43 0.09
C HIS A 259 20.12 -2.02 -0.82
N ASP A 260 20.97 -2.89 -0.30
CA ASP A 260 22.02 -3.56 -1.07
C ASP A 260 21.49 -4.40 -2.24
N ARG A 261 20.38 -5.12 -2.03
CA ARG A 261 19.71 -5.88 -3.10
C ARG A 261 19.09 -4.98 -4.16
N ARG A 262 18.48 -3.85 -3.76
CA ARG A 262 17.93 -2.86 -4.70
C ARG A 262 19.05 -2.25 -5.53
N ALA A 263 20.14 -1.82 -4.90
CA ALA A 263 21.31 -1.27 -5.58
C ALA A 263 21.94 -2.27 -6.55
N MET A 264 22.04 -3.55 -6.17
CA MET A 264 22.55 -4.60 -7.05
C MET A 264 21.64 -4.85 -8.25
N LEU A 265 20.32 -4.78 -8.07
CA LEU A 265 19.35 -4.90 -9.16
C LEU A 265 19.48 -3.72 -10.13
N ALA A 266 19.59 -2.49 -9.62
CA ALA A 266 19.84 -1.30 -10.41
C ALA A 266 21.14 -1.41 -11.24
N ALA A 267 22.23 -1.82 -10.58
CA ALA A 267 23.52 -2.00 -11.25
C ALA A 267 23.48 -3.05 -12.38
N ARG A 268 22.75 -4.16 -12.16
CA ARG A 268 22.57 -5.20 -13.19
C ARG A 268 21.80 -4.70 -14.40
N PHE A 269 20.78 -3.88 -14.18
CA PHE A 269 20.04 -3.27 -15.28
C PHE A 269 20.90 -2.24 -16.02
N LEU A 270 21.52 -1.31 -15.31
CA LEU A 270 22.34 -0.25 -15.91
C LEU A 270 23.55 -0.80 -16.68
N ALA A 271 24.03 -2.00 -16.36
CA ALA A 271 25.09 -2.70 -17.08
C ALA A 271 24.55 -3.57 -18.25
N SER A 272 23.26 -3.56 -18.54
CA SER A 272 22.68 -4.39 -19.61
C SER A 272 22.69 -3.67 -20.96
N ASP A 273 22.59 -4.45 -22.04
CA ASP A 273 22.51 -3.93 -23.39
C ASP A 273 21.28 -3.03 -23.60
N GLU A 274 20.17 -3.32 -22.93
CA GLU A 274 18.94 -2.56 -23.00
C GLU A 274 19.08 -1.15 -22.42
N ALA A 275 20.02 -0.94 -21.50
CA ALA A 275 20.34 0.36 -20.89
C ALA A 275 21.47 1.11 -21.61
N ALA A 276 22.18 0.49 -22.54
CA ALA A 276 23.37 1.06 -23.19
C ALA A 276 23.10 2.36 -23.99
N GLU A 277 21.86 2.54 -24.46
CA GLU A 277 21.45 3.72 -25.25
C GLU A 277 20.93 4.88 -24.39
N LEU A 278 20.90 4.76 -23.05
CA LEU A 278 20.42 5.81 -22.16
C LEU A 278 21.46 6.93 -22.07
N SER A 279 21.08 8.14 -22.51
CA SER A 279 21.99 9.27 -22.73
C SER A 279 22.46 9.96 -21.44
N ASP A 280 21.66 9.95 -20.38
CA ASP A 280 21.97 10.57 -19.09
C ASP A 280 22.06 9.50 -18.00
N SER A 281 23.28 9.14 -17.64
CA SER A 281 23.54 8.07 -16.66
C SER A 281 23.04 8.41 -15.25
N TYR A 282 23.06 9.68 -14.85
CA TYR A 282 22.58 10.12 -13.55
C TYR A 282 21.06 10.08 -13.48
N ALA A 283 20.38 10.72 -14.44
CA ALA A 283 18.92 10.68 -14.53
C ALA A 283 18.41 9.24 -14.67
N ALA A 284 19.09 8.40 -15.48
CA ALA A 284 18.74 6.99 -15.63
C ALA A 284 18.84 6.23 -14.30
N SER A 285 19.92 6.39 -13.54
CA SER A 285 20.09 5.75 -12.25
C SER A 285 18.97 6.13 -11.27
N ARG A 286 18.63 7.42 -11.18
CA ARG A 286 17.54 7.90 -10.33
C ARG A 286 16.17 7.34 -10.74
N CYS A 287 15.90 7.30 -12.04
CA CYS A 287 14.68 6.72 -12.57
C CYS A 287 14.57 5.23 -12.25
N VAL A 288 15.68 4.49 -12.35
CA VAL A 288 15.75 3.06 -12.01
C VAL A 288 15.44 2.83 -10.53
N ASP A 289 16.00 3.66 -9.64
CA ASP A 289 15.71 3.56 -8.21
C ASP A 289 14.21 3.68 -7.94
N HIS A 290 13.51 4.65 -8.57
CA HIS A 290 12.07 4.80 -8.43
C HIS A 290 11.27 3.62 -8.98
N ILE A 291 11.69 3.02 -10.10
CA ILE A 291 11.05 1.82 -10.67
C ILE A 291 11.20 0.63 -9.72
N ILE A 292 12.38 0.44 -9.15
CA ILE A 292 12.68 -0.63 -8.21
C ILE A 292 11.90 -0.43 -6.90
N ASP A 293 11.90 0.78 -6.35
CA ASP A 293 11.18 1.11 -5.11
C ASP A 293 9.68 0.87 -5.27
N TYR A 294 9.10 1.29 -6.40
CA TYR A 294 7.70 0.98 -6.68
C TYR A 294 7.43 -0.53 -6.72
N GLY A 295 8.26 -1.30 -7.40
CA GLY A 295 8.11 -2.75 -7.48
C GLY A 295 8.33 -3.47 -6.15
N CYS A 296 9.24 -2.99 -5.32
CA CYS A 296 9.53 -3.56 -4.01
C CYS A 296 8.46 -3.21 -2.98
N ASP A 297 8.04 -1.94 -2.93
CA ASP A 297 7.23 -1.43 -1.81
C ASP A 297 5.73 -1.41 -2.11
N ARG A 298 5.33 -1.40 -3.39
CA ARG A 298 3.93 -1.29 -3.81
C ARG A 298 3.41 -2.50 -4.57
N ASP A 299 4.31 -3.34 -5.08
CA ASP A 299 3.96 -4.52 -5.88
C ASP A 299 4.45 -5.82 -5.22
N ALA A 300 4.27 -5.94 -3.91
CA ALA A 300 4.57 -7.14 -3.13
C ALA A 300 5.98 -7.71 -3.37
N GLY A 301 6.99 -6.83 -3.46
CA GLY A 301 8.38 -7.25 -3.66
C GLY A 301 8.70 -7.81 -5.05
N ARG A 302 7.94 -7.41 -6.09
CA ARG A 302 8.10 -7.89 -7.47
C ARG A 302 8.62 -6.81 -8.44
N PRO A 303 9.86 -6.31 -8.27
CA PRO A 303 10.40 -5.22 -9.09
C PRO A 303 10.51 -5.58 -10.57
N LEU A 304 10.71 -6.85 -10.91
CA LEU A 304 10.81 -7.31 -12.31
C LEU A 304 9.45 -7.47 -13.00
N ARG A 305 8.35 -7.51 -12.26
CA ARG A 305 7.03 -7.57 -12.87
C ARG A 305 6.76 -6.31 -13.69
N VAL A 306 6.34 -6.48 -14.93
CA VAL A 306 5.92 -5.39 -15.83
C VAL A 306 4.60 -5.76 -16.50
N SER A 307 3.71 -4.78 -16.67
CA SER A 307 2.43 -4.93 -17.34
C SER A 307 1.92 -3.57 -17.82
N PRO A 308 1.00 -3.51 -18.78
CA PRO A 308 0.34 -2.28 -19.20
C PRO A 308 -0.25 -1.49 -18.04
N ARG A 309 -1.01 -2.15 -17.16
CA ARG A 309 -1.65 -1.52 -15.99
C ARG A 309 -0.66 -1.05 -14.94
N LYS A 310 0.42 -1.82 -14.70
CA LYS A 310 1.47 -1.41 -13.77
C LYS A 310 2.20 -0.16 -14.26
N VAL A 311 2.49 -0.07 -15.55
CA VAL A 311 3.11 1.09 -16.17
C VAL A 311 2.23 2.34 -16.02
N GLU A 312 0.95 2.22 -16.35
CA GLU A 312 -0.03 3.29 -16.16
C GLU A 312 -0.13 3.73 -14.69
N ALA A 313 -0.28 2.79 -13.77
CA ALA A 313 -0.38 3.07 -12.34
C ALA A 313 0.90 3.74 -11.80
N PHE A 314 2.07 3.32 -12.26
CA PHE A 314 3.35 3.91 -11.91
C PHE A 314 3.47 5.35 -12.42
N LEU A 315 3.25 5.57 -13.73
CA LEU A 315 3.46 6.88 -14.37
C LEU A 315 2.38 7.90 -13.99
N LEU A 316 1.10 7.49 -13.99
CA LEU A 316 -0.02 8.44 -13.87
C LEU A 316 -0.54 8.58 -12.44
N THR A 317 -0.22 7.63 -11.56
CA THR A 317 -0.79 7.64 -10.20
C THR A 317 0.29 7.75 -9.14
N TRP A 318 1.32 6.90 -9.18
CA TRP A 318 2.31 6.83 -8.10
C TRP A 318 3.40 7.90 -8.22
N LEU A 319 4.05 8.00 -9.38
CA LEU A 319 5.13 8.99 -9.59
C LEU A 319 4.66 10.42 -9.30
N PRO A 320 3.54 10.92 -9.89
CA PRO A 320 3.11 12.29 -9.64
C PRO A 320 2.74 12.57 -8.19
N ARG A 321 2.37 11.55 -7.42
CA ARG A 321 1.91 11.70 -6.04
C ARG A 321 2.99 11.46 -4.98
N ARG A 322 4.10 10.82 -5.34
CA ARG A 322 5.08 10.32 -4.36
C ARG A 322 6.50 10.76 -4.64
N VAL A 323 6.79 11.18 -5.86
CA VAL A 323 8.16 11.48 -6.28
C VAL A 323 8.21 12.85 -6.93
N VAL A 324 9.21 13.63 -6.58
CA VAL A 324 9.54 14.86 -7.30
C VAL A 324 10.75 14.57 -8.18
N LEU A 325 10.51 14.52 -9.48
CA LEU A 325 11.54 14.31 -10.49
C LEU A 325 12.14 15.64 -10.91
N LEU A 326 13.45 15.67 -11.11
CA LEU A 326 14.13 16.76 -11.81
C LEU A 326 13.68 16.81 -13.28
N PRO A 327 13.79 17.93 -13.97
CA PRO A 327 13.43 18.02 -15.40
C PRO A 327 14.10 16.94 -16.26
N SER A 328 15.40 16.68 -16.05
CA SER A 328 16.14 15.61 -16.73
C SER A 328 15.60 14.21 -16.41
N GLU A 329 15.19 13.96 -15.16
CA GLU A 329 14.56 12.70 -14.76
C GLU A 329 13.16 12.54 -15.39
N GLN A 330 12.38 13.63 -15.50
CA GLN A 330 11.06 13.59 -16.17
C GLN A 330 11.19 13.24 -17.66
N GLU A 331 12.19 13.80 -18.33
CA GLU A 331 12.48 13.50 -19.74
C GLU A 331 13.02 12.07 -19.91
N ALA A 332 13.88 11.61 -19.02
CA ALA A 332 14.49 10.29 -19.08
C ALA A 332 13.52 9.17 -18.71
N MET A 333 12.57 9.40 -17.82
CA MET A 333 11.71 8.36 -17.22
C MET A 333 11.03 7.44 -18.25
N PRO A 334 10.37 7.93 -19.31
CA PRO A 334 9.75 7.03 -20.30
C PRO A 334 10.77 6.14 -21.02
N HIS A 335 11.93 6.66 -21.33
CA HIS A 335 13.00 5.92 -22.03
C HIS A 335 13.64 4.87 -21.11
N VAL A 336 13.89 5.23 -19.86
CA VAL A 336 14.40 4.29 -18.84
C VAL A 336 13.41 3.18 -18.59
N LEU A 337 12.11 3.52 -18.47
CA LEU A 337 11.05 2.54 -18.26
C LEU A 337 10.89 1.63 -19.50
N ALA A 338 11.05 2.15 -20.72
CA ALA A 338 11.06 1.33 -21.94
C ALA A 338 12.22 0.33 -21.93
N ALA A 339 13.43 0.76 -21.57
CA ALA A 339 14.59 -0.10 -21.43
C ALA A 339 14.35 -1.15 -20.32
N TRP A 340 13.80 -0.72 -19.18
CA TRP A 340 13.43 -1.62 -18.08
C TRP A 340 12.43 -2.70 -18.50
N ILE A 341 11.38 -2.35 -19.25
CA ILE A 341 10.38 -3.30 -19.74
C ILE A 341 11.02 -4.35 -20.64
N ARG A 342 11.91 -3.95 -21.57
CA ARG A 342 12.65 -4.88 -22.43
C ARG A 342 13.55 -5.81 -21.63
N TRP A 343 14.20 -5.30 -20.60
CA TRP A 343 15.09 -6.06 -19.75
C TRP A 343 14.35 -7.00 -18.77
N ALA A 344 13.32 -6.49 -18.08
CA ALA A 344 12.60 -7.21 -17.03
C ALA A 344 11.55 -8.18 -17.57
N GLY A 345 10.87 -7.84 -18.67
CA GLY A 345 9.79 -8.63 -19.25
C GLY A 345 10.19 -10.09 -19.53
N PRO A 346 11.23 -10.36 -20.33
CA PRO A 346 11.69 -11.72 -20.58
C PRO A 346 12.15 -12.44 -19.29
N ARG A 347 12.76 -11.72 -18.36
CA ARG A 347 13.22 -12.25 -17.05
C ARG A 347 12.08 -12.61 -16.10
N SER A 348 10.91 -12.00 -16.30
CA SER A 348 9.67 -12.37 -15.60
C SER A 348 8.82 -13.40 -16.37
N GLY A 349 9.33 -13.97 -17.48
CA GLY A 349 8.64 -14.99 -18.27
C GLY A 349 7.56 -14.46 -19.21
N LEU A 350 7.57 -13.16 -19.52
CA LEU A 350 6.62 -12.60 -20.49
C LEU A 350 7.04 -12.93 -21.92
N PRO A 351 6.11 -13.35 -22.80
CA PRO A 351 6.34 -13.50 -24.22
C PRO A 351 6.54 -12.12 -24.89
N GLU A 352 7.21 -12.12 -26.03
CA GLU A 352 7.54 -10.89 -26.78
C GLU A 352 6.31 -10.02 -27.09
N VAL A 353 5.19 -10.65 -27.44
CA VAL A 353 3.93 -9.93 -27.69
C VAL A 353 3.43 -9.17 -26.46
N ALA A 354 3.62 -9.72 -25.27
CA ALA A 354 3.23 -9.05 -24.01
C ALA A 354 4.18 -7.91 -23.64
N VAL A 355 5.47 -8.09 -23.93
CA VAL A 355 6.46 -7.00 -23.78
C VAL A 355 6.11 -5.87 -24.75
N GLY A 356 5.77 -6.17 -26.00
CA GLY A 356 5.29 -5.20 -27.00
C GLY A 356 4.07 -4.44 -26.52
N ALA A 357 3.02 -5.15 -26.07
CA ALA A 357 1.81 -4.51 -25.52
C ALA A 357 2.09 -3.60 -24.30
N THR A 358 3.08 -3.96 -23.48
CA THR A 358 3.49 -3.12 -22.33
C THR A 358 4.22 -1.86 -22.79
N LEU A 359 5.03 -1.95 -23.84
CA LEU A 359 5.68 -0.79 -24.47
C LEU A 359 4.67 0.14 -25.15
N ASP A 360 3.66 -0.41 -25.83
CA ASP A 360 2.60 0.39 -26.44
C ASP A 360 1.84 1.18 -25.36
N ALA A 361 1.46 0.54 -24.26
CA ALA A 361 0.81 1.20 -23.13
C ALA A 361 1.69 2.27 -22.47
N LEU A 362 3.01 2.07 -22.43
CA LEU A 362 3.95 3.08 -21.96
C LEU A 362 3.88 4.33 -22.82
N TRP A 363 3.96 4.19 -24.15
CA TRP A 363 3.97 5.34 -25.06
C TRP A 363 2.61 6.05 -25.09
N GLU A 364 1.51 5.33 -24.98
CA GLU A 364 0.18 5.92 -24.82
C GLU A 364 0.08 6.74 -23.51
N SER A 365 0.66 6.23 -22.43
CA SER A 365 0.66 6.90 -21.12
C SER A 365 1.59 8.11 -21.05
N THR A 366 2.61 8.21 -21.92
CA THR A 366 3.64 9.24 -21.82
C THR A 366 3.09 10.66 -21.99
N ALA A 367 2.15 10.86 -22.91
CA ALA A 367 1.51 12.17 -23.11
C ALA A 367 0.71 12.61 -21.86
N SER A 368 -0.01 11.66 -21.27
CA SER A 368 -0.77 11.88 -20.03
C SER A 368 0.14 12.10 -18.83
N PHE A 369 1.29 11.41 -18.76
CA PHE A 369 2.30 11.59 -17.72
C PHE A 369 2.84 13.01 -17.68
N THR A 370 3.22 13.58 -18.84
CA THR A 370 3.72 14.95 -18.92
C THR A 370 2.68 15.95 -18.40
N THR A 371 1.41 15.74 -18.70
CA THR A 371 0.30 16.58 -18.23
C THR A 371 0.04 16.41 -16.74
N ALA A 372 -0.07 15.15 -16.27
CA ALA A 372 -0.31 14.82 -14.87
C ALA A 372 0.82 15.32 -13.97
N TYR A 373 2.07 15.28 -14.45
CA TYR A 373 3.22 15.74 -13.69
C TYR A 373 3.32 17.27 -13.62
N ARG A 374 2.77 17.98 -14.60
CA ARG A 374 2.71 19.46 -14.63
C ARG A 374 1.49 20.02 -13.91
N ASP A 375 0.45 19.23 -13.69
CA ASP A 375 -0.73 19.66 -12.95
C ASP A 375 -0.46 19.58 -11.43
N PRO A 376 -0.24 20.72 -10.75
CA PRO A 376 0.02 20.72 -9.32
C PRO A 376 -1.15 20.16 -8.50
N THR A 377 -2.37 20.14 -9.05
CA THR A 377 -3.55 19.63 -8.33
C THR A 377 -3.71 18.12 -8.46
N ALA A 378 -3.26 17.55 -9.58
CA ALA A 378 -3.26 16.11 -9.82
C ALA A 378 -1.96 15.45 -9.34
N SER A 379 -0.83 16.18 -9.41
CA SER A 379 0.51 15.66 -9.17
C SER A 379 0.83 15.38 -7.72
N PHE A 380 0.18 16.00 -6.80
CA PHE A 380 0.70 15.98 -5.45
C PHE A 380 -0.35 15.55 -4.44
N GLY A 381 -0.51 14.23 -4.34
CA GLY A 381 -0.81 13.59 -3.08
C GLY A 381 0.38 13.66 -2.09
N LEU A 382 1.54 14.15 -2.52
CA LEU A 382 2.49 14.82 -1.66
C LEU A 382 1.71 15.96 -1.07
N ASN A 383 1.39 15.80 0.16
CA ASN A 383 0.82 16.76 1.03
C ASN A 383 0.75 18.15 0.38
N ARG A 384 -0.42 18.64 -0.02
CA ARG A 384 -0.60 20.03 -0.45
C ARG A 384 0.11 20.98 0.51
N LYS A 385 0.23 20.57 1.77
CA LYS A 385 0.98 21.25 2.82
C LYS A 385 2.50 21.28 2.55
N ALA A 386 3.11 20.18 2.09
CA ALA A 386 4.55 20.15 1.81
C ALA A 386 4.91 21.06 0.63
N ILE A 387 4.09 21.07 -0.41
CA ILE A 387 4.31 21.96 -1.57
C ILE A 387 3.97 23.41 -1.23
N ALA A 388 2.89 23.66 -0.51
CA ALA A 388 2.60 25.00 -0.03
C ALA A 388 3.74 25.55 0.84
N ARG A 389 4.43 24.68 1.60
CA ARG A 389 5.63 25.05 2.37
C ARG A 389 6.87 25.25 1.51
N LEU A 390 7.09 24.38 0.52
CA LEU A 390 8.22 24.49 -0.40
C LEU A 390 8.05 25.65 -1.40
N LEU A 391 6.83 25.99 -1.76
CA LEU A 391 6.50 27.01 -2.76
C LEU A 391 5.51 28.06 -2.22
N PRO A 392 5.86 28.81 -1.17
CA PRO A 392 5.00 29.86 -0.65
C PRO A 392 4.76 30.98 -1.69
N ASP A 393 5.70 31.15 -2.61
CA ASP A 393 5.69 32.09 -3.73
C ASP A 393 5.13 31.50 -5.04
N ARG A 394 4.77 30.22 -5.05
CA ARG A 394 4.31 29.46 -6.23
C ARG A 394 5.31 29.40 -7.40
N ASP A 395 6.58 29.62 -7.13
CA ASP A 395 7.65 29.49 -8.12
C ASP A 395 8.07 28.03 -8.27
N LEU A 396 7.50 27.32 -9.26
CA LEU A 396 7.81 25.92 -9.54
C LEU A 396 9.28 25.71 -9.92
N SER A 397 9.97 26.71 -10.45
CA SER A 397 11.39 26.61 -10.80
C SER A 397 12.28 26.51 -9.54
N ALA A 398 11.80 26.97 -8.41
CA ALA A 398 12.49 26.89 -7.14
C ALA A 398 12.43 25.51 -6.48
N LEU A 399 11.52 24.65 -6.92
CA LEU A 399 11.24 23.39 -6.25
C LEU A 399 12.47 22.47 -6.12
N PRO A 400 13.27 22.20 -7.18
CA PRO A 400 14.43 21.32 -7.07
C PRO A 400 15.46 21.80 -6.05
N ARG A 401 15.80 23.09 -6.07
CA ARG A 401 16.79 23.66 -5.16
C ARG A 401 16.31 23.69 -3.71
N ARG A 402 15.00 23.97 -3.49
CA ARG A 402 14.40 23.97 -2.15
C ARG A 402 14.29 22.59 -1.56
N MET A 403 14.00 21.58 -2.39
CA MET A 403 14.05 20.18 -1.98
C MET A 403 15.46 19.71 -1.69
N PHE A 404 16.43 20.13 -2.48
CA PHE A 404 17.83 19.83 -2.20
C PHE A 404 18.27 20.45 -0.86
N ALA A 405 17.82 21.67 -0.55
CA ALA A 405 18.09 22.33 0.73
C ALA A 405 17.40 21.61 1.92
N PHE A 406 16.14 21.20 1.74
CA PHE A 406 15.31 20.63 2.81
C PHE A 406 14.55 19.36 2.32
N PRO A 407 15.23 18.23 2.13
CA PRO A 407 14.63 17.02 1.57
C PRO A 407 13.51 16.44 2.42
N LEU A 408 13.56 16.62 3.74
CA LEU A 408 12.56 16.09 4.68
C LEU A 408 11.18 16.74 4.54
N LEU A 409 11.10 17.96 3.96
CA LEU A 409 9.80 18.59 3.68
C LEU A 409 8.92 17.81 2.71
N ALA A 410 9.52 16.94 1.92
CA ALA A 410 8.82 16.04 1.01
C ALA A 410 8.46 14.68 1.65
N SER A 411 8.88 14.42 2.91
CA SER A 411 8.65 13.15 3.58
C SER A 411 7.37 13.15 4.41
N ASP A 412 6.74 11.97 4.53
CA ASP A 412 5.55 11.73 5.35
C ASP A 412 5.82 11.90 6.88
N LEU A 413 7.11 11.99 7.27
CA LEU A 413 7.54 12.12 8.66
C LEU A 413 7.12 13.43 9.33
N LEU A 414 6.75 14.45 8.56
CA LEU A 414 6.38 15.78 9.07
C LEU A 414 4.87 16.01 9.19
N GLU A 415 4.03 14.97 8.97
CA GLU A 415 2.56 15.14 8.99
C GLU A 415 1.98 15.54 10.34
N GLU A 416 2.59 15.11 11.44
CA GLU A 416 2.08 15.35 12.81
C GLU A 416 2.59 16.62 13.50
N SER A 417 3.70 17.22 13.02
CA SER A 417 4.38 18.34 13.71
C SER A 417 4.43 19.65 12.89
N ALA A 418 3.37 19.94 12.18
CA ALA A 418 3.33 20.90 11.07
C ALA A 418 3.68 22.37 11.41
N GLY A 419 3.68 22.78 12.68
CA GLY A 419 3.93 24.17 13.08
C GLY A 419 5.42 24.53 13.27
N ASP A 420 6.23 23.53 13.67
CA ASP A 420 7.61 23.78 14.11
C ASP A 420 8.64 23.71 12.98
N PHE A 421 8.25 23.23 11.79
CA PHE A 421 9.13 22.99 10.63
C PHE A 421 8.83 23.90 9.43
N ASP A 422 8.52 25.17 9.67
CA ASP A 422 8.30 26.14 8.58
C ASP A 422 9.65 26.63 8.02
N PRO A 423 10.04 26.26 6.78
CA PRO A 423 11.30 26.68 6.18
C PRO A 423 11.36 28.21 5.88
N ALA A 424 10.25 28.92 5.94
CA ALA A 424 10.22 30.36 5.82
C ALA A 424 10.81 31.04 7.07
N THR A 425 10.83 30.34 8.22
CA THR A 425 11.37 30.89 9.48
C THR A 425 12.78 30.36 9.79
N PRO A 426 13.66 31.15 10.42
CA PRO A 426 14.99 30.65 10.82
C PRO A 426 14.90 29.48 11.82
N ALA A 427 13.94 29.51 12.75
CA ALA A 427 13.75 28.41 13.70
C ALA A 427 13.33 27.11 13.02
N GLY A 428 12.38 27.18 12.06
CA GLY A 428 11.94 26.03 11.30
C GLY A 428 13.05 25.46 10.40
N ARG A 429 13.88 26.30 9.76
CA ARG A 429 15.04 25.84 8.99
C ARG A 429 16.05 25.11 9.87
N ARG A 430 16.37 25.66 11.05
CA ARG A 430 17.29 25.01 12.01
C ARG A 430 16.74 23.68 12.51
N ALA A 431 15.44 23.59 12.79
CA ALA A 431 14.79 22.33 13.19
C ALA A 431 14.85 21.27 12.07
N LEU A 432 14.59 21.65 10.82
CA LEU A 432 14.70 20.78 9.65
C LEU A 432 16.13 20.26 9.44
N LEU A 433 17.13 21.11 9.61
CA LEU A 433 18.54 20.71 9.46
C LEU A 433 18.98 19.79 10.59
N ARG A 434 18.57 20.03 11.83
CA ARG A 434 18.83 19.13 12.95
C ARG A 434 18.21 17.76 12.70
N LEU A 435 16.99 17.70 12.20
CA LEU A 435 16.33 16.45 11.86
C LEU A 435 17.06 15.72 10.71
N ASP A 436 17.53 16.45 9.71
CA ASP A 436 18.29 15.89 8.57
C ASP A 436 19.66 15.30 9.01
N HIS A 437 20.31 15.93 10.00
CA HIS A 437 21.61 15.51 10.50
C HIS A 437 21.57 14.44 11.58
N PHE A 438 20.62 14.52 12.49
CA PHE A 438 20.62 13.71 13.72
C PHE A 438 19.46 12.73 13.83
N GLY A 439 18.42 12.88 13.01
CA GLY A 439 17.20 12.08 13.13
C GLY A 439 16.43 12.29 14.45
N GLU A 440 16.78 13.31 15.26
CA GLU A 440 16.21 13.55 16.57
C GLU A 440 15.28 14.77 16.58
N TYR A 441 14.09 14.57 17.18
CA TYR A 441 13.19 15.65 17.57
C TYR A 441 13.60 16.19 18.94
N ASP A 442 14.18 17.38 19.01
CA ASP A 442 14.22 18.16 20.24
C ASP A 442 12.80 18.72 20.49
N THR A 443 11.99 17.97 21.23
CA THR A 443 10.70 18.49 21.71
C THR A 443 10.98 19.52 22.79
N PRO A 444 10.47 20.78 22.71
CA PRO A 444 10.55 21.73 23.82
C PRO A 444 9.94 21.07 25.05
N ALA A 445 10.66 21.17 26.17
CA ALA A 445 10.32 20.55 27.44
C ALA A 445 8.88 20.91 27.89
N GLY A 446 7.91 20.03 27.65
CA GLY A 446 6.52 20.24 28.03
C GLY A 446 5.56 19.07 27.87
N HIS A 447 5.82 18.16 26.97
CA HIS A 447 4.90 17.01 26.76
C HIS A 447 5.66 15.67 26.75
N ARG A 448 5.99 15.17 27.93
CA ARG A 448 6.37 13.76 28.12
C ARG A 448 5.13 12.90 28.11
N GLY A 449 4.75 12.38 26.95
CA GLY A 449 3.89 11.21 26.83
C GLY A 449 4.74 9.96 27.10
N LYS A 450 4.40 9.23 28.16
CA LYS A 450 5.01 7.96 28.53
C LYS A 450 4.75 6.90 27.46
N HIS A 451 5.77 6.54 26.68
CA HIS A 451 5.86 5.23 26.08
C HIS A 451 7.10 4.54 26.66
N GLU A 452 6.86 3.70 27.64
CA GLU A 452 7.81 2.69 28.09
C GLU A 452 7.96 1.64 26.98
N THR A 453 9.06 1.68 26.23
CA THR A 453 9.57 0.53 25.51
C THR A 453 10.81 0.02 26.22
N ARG A 454 10.70 -1.21 26.65
CA ARG A 454 11.67 -2.04 27.35
C ARG A 454 12.94 -2.15 26.51
N ALA A 455 14.03 -1.58 27.02
CA ALA A 455 15.36 -1.75 26.47
C ALA A 455 15.92 -3.10 26.96
N ASP A 456 16.20 -4.01 26.06
CA ASP A 456 17.11 -5.12 26.31
C ASP A 456 18.49 -4.75 25.72
N ASP A 457 19.46 -4.80 26.59
CA ASP A 457 20.89 -4.62 26.46
C ASP A 457 21.49 -4.85 25.05
N TRP A 458 21.99 -3.76 24.45
CA TRP A 458 23.15 -3.82 23.58
C TRP A 458 24.07 -2.65 23.96
N ASP A 459 25.28 -3.02 24.36
CA ASP A 459 26.39 -2.15 24.69
C ASP A 459 26.77 -1.28 23.45
N THR A 460 26.34 -0.03 23.44
CA THR A 460 26.64 0.98 22.41
C THR A 460 27.37 2.18 22.99
N SER A 461 28.27 1.96 23.94
CA SER A 461 28.99 3.05 24.60
C SER A 461 30.16 3.66 23.81
N ASP A 462 30.52 3.11 22.60
CA ASP A 462 31.72 3.57 21.89
C ASP A 462 31.49 4.25 20.51
N HIS A 463 30.26 4.39 20.04
CA HIS A 463 29.99 5.06 18.74
C HIS A 463 29.17 6.34 18.81
N ALA A 464 28.78 6.80 19.98
CA ALA A 464 27.94 8.01 20.17
C ALA A 464 28.71 9.33 20.10
N ASN A 465 30.04 9.34 19.99
CA ASN A 465 30.85 10.56 20.08
C ASN A 465 31.50 11.04 18.76
N GLU A 466 31.25 10.38 17.61
CA GLU A 466 31.93 10.76 16.35
C GLU A 466 31.09 11.63 15.39
N HIS A 467 29.83 11.94 15.67
CA HIS A 467 28.98 12.68 14.73
C HIS A 467 28.11 13.79 15.35
N ALA A 468 28.46 14.34 16.47
CA ALA A 468 27.85 15.61 16.92
C ALA A 468 28.43 16.73 16.05
N ALA A 469 27.72 17.12 14.97
CA ALA A 469 28.04 18.36 14.26
C ALA A 469 28.02 19.51 15.27
N SER A 470 29.04 20.34 15.26
CA SER A 470 29.11 21.48 16.15
C SER A 470 27.96 22.46 15.84
N GLU A 471 27.54 23.26 16.82
CA GLU A 471 26.55 24.33 16.56
C GLU A 471 27.02 25.29 15.45
N GLU A 472 28.32 25.42 15.24
CA GLU A 472 28.93 26.17 14.15
C GLU A 472 28.68 25.54 12.79
N GLU A 473 28.78 24.20 12.67
CA GLU A 473 28.47 23.48 11.43
C GLU A 473 26.98 23.58 11.09
N ILE A 474 26.09 23.51 12.08
CA ILE A 474 24.64 23.71 11.89
C ILE A 474 24.35 25.12 11.41
N ALA A 475 25.00 26.14 12.00
CA ALA A 475 24.83 27.53 11.60
C ALA A 475 25.35 27.78 10.16
N ALA A 476 26.49 27.20 9.79
CA ALA A 476 27.01 27.28 8.43
C ALA A 476 26.07 26.61 7.43
N HIS A 477 25.53 25.46 7.77
CA HIS A 477 24.54 24.76 6.96
C HIS A 477 23.22 25.53 6.86
N GLU A 478 22.76 26.19 7.93
CA GLU A 478 21.57 27.05 7.90
C GLU A 478 21.76 28.21 6.92
N HIS A 479 22.96 28.81 6.90
CA HIS A 479 23.28 29.87 5.97
C HIS A 479 23.28 29.38 4.51
N LEU A 480 23.91 28.23 4.21
CA LEU A 480 23.89 27.61 2.88
C LEU A 480 22.46 27.25 2.45
N ALA A 481 21.68 26.63 3.33
CA ALA A 481 20.31 26.23 3.04
C ALA A 481 19.39 27.45 2.78
N ALA A 482 19.60 28.57 3.50
CA ALA A 482 18.88 29.81 3.25
C ALA A 482 19.20 30.41 1.88
N ARG A 483 20.46 30.39 1.46
CA ARG A 483 20.89 30.85 0.13
C ARG A 483 20.32 29.95 -0.98
N LEU A 484 20.38 28.65 -0.82
CA LEU A 484 19.74 27.70 -1.74
C LEU A 484 18.23 27.90 -1.80
N TRP A 485 17.57 28.15 -0.66
CA TRP A 485 16.15 28.45 -0.61
C TRP A 485 15.79 29.68 -1.44
N ASN A 486 16.54 30.77 -1.26
CA ASN A 486 16.32 32.02 -1.98
C ASN A 486 16.81 31.98 -3.45
N GLY A 487 17.76 31.09 -3.77
CA GLY A 487 18.40 30.99 -5.08
C GLY A 487 19.43 32.10 -5.30
N GLU A 488 20.12 32.52 -4.24
CA GLU A 488 21.10 33.61 -4.27
C GLU A 488 22.46 33.14 -3.71
N PRO A 489 23.56 33.29 -4.47
CA PRO A 489 23.56 33.62 -5.89
C PRO A 489 23.07 32.46 -6.77
N PRO A 490 22.56 32.71 -8.00
CA PRO A 490 22.13 31.64 -8.91
C PRO A 490 23.21 30.60 -9.23
N ALA A 491 24.47 31.00 -9.22
CA ALA A 491 25.64 30.14 -9.41
C ALA A 491 25.70 29.00 -8.38
N LEU A 492 25.16 29.21 -7.18
CA LEU A 492 25.16 28.21 -6.11
C LEU A 492 24.36 26.96 -6.49
N TRP A 493 23.14 27.14 -7.01
CA TRP A 493 22.33 26.01 -7.47
C TRP A 493 22.88 25.39 -8.74
N ALA A 494 23.40 26.20 -9.67
CA ALA A 494 24.05 25.70 -10.89
C ALA A 494 25.28 24.83 -10.58
N ALA A 495 26.09 25.19 -9.59
CA ALA A 495 27.20 24.38 -9.11
C ALA A 495 26.72 23.07 -8.49
N ALA A 496 25.67 23.13 -7.63
CA ALA A 496 25.07 21.94 -7.04
C ALA A 496 24.62 20.94 -8.12
N GLN A 497 23.93 21.42 -9.16
CA GLN A 497 23.49 20.59 -10.29
C GLN A 497 24.68 19.95 -11.02
N ARG A 498 25.72 20.71 -11.37
CA ARG A 498 26.91 20.16 -12.02
C ARG A 498 27.59 19.06 -11.20
N LEU A 499 27.66 19.23 -9.87
CA LEU A 499 28.26 18.22 -8.98
C LEU A 499 27.38 16.97 -8.89
N LEU A 500 26.04 17.13 -8.83
CA LEU A 500 25.09 16.03 -8.90
C LEU A 500 25.20 15.27 -10.23
N ASP A 501 25.30 15.99 -11.35
CA ASP A 501 25.46 15.42 -12.71
C ASP A 501 26.77 14.64 -12.86
N ARG A 502 27.80 14.96 -12.07
CA ARG A 502 29.02 14.17 -11.97
C ARG A 502 28.88 12.94 -11.07
N GLY A 503 27.71 12.68 -10.53
CA GLY A 503 27.41 11.50 -9.69
C GLY A 503 27.78 11.64 -8.22
N LEU A 504 28.02 12.85 -7.72
CA LEU A 504 28.24 13.06 -6.28
C LEU A 504 26.90 13.00 -5.53
N GLY A 505 26.90 12.31 -4.39
CA GLY A 505 25.72 12.31 -3.51
C GLY A 505 25.50 13.66 -2.82
N ARG A 506 24.26 13.97 -2.45
CA ARG A 506 23.88 15.22 -1.75
C ARG A 506 24.79 15.61 -0.59
N PRO A 507 25.21 14.71 0.35
CA PRO A 507 26.08 15.08 1.46
C PRO A 507 27.45 15.58 0.99
N ALA A 508 28.02 14.98 -0.09
CA ALA A 508 29.29 15.40 -0.66
C ALA A 508 29.16 16.78 -1.35
N VAL A 509 28.08 17.00 -2.08
CA VAL A 509 27.78 18.28 -2.74
C VAL A 509 27.61 19.38 -1.69
N LEU A 510 26.84 19.15 -0.62
CA LEU A 510 26.66 20.12 0.46
C LEU A 510 28.00 20.51 1.13
N ARG A 511 28.89 19.53 1.35
CA ARG A 511 30.23 19.79 1.93
C ARG A 511 31.05 20.69 1.01
N ILE A 512 31.11 20.40 -0.29
CA ILE A 512 31.87 21.20 -1.27
C ILE A 512 31.32 22.64 -1.33
N LEU A 513 29.99 22.80 -1.33
CA LEU A 513 29.35 24.11 -1.34
C LEU A 513 29.59 24.89 -0.03
N LEU A 514 29.61 24.20 1.11
CA LEU A 514 29.96 24.79 2.41
C LEU A 514 31.40 25.30 2.44
N ASP A 515 32.33 24.49 1.95
CA ASP A 515 33.75 24.86 1.87
C ASP A 515 33.93 26.10 0.98
N ALA A 516 33.26 26.15 -0.18
CA ALA A 516 33.28 27.31 -1.05
C ALA A 516 32.68 28.56 -0.38
N LEU A 517 31.56 28.41 0.32
CA LEU A 517 30.90 29.50 1.03
C LEU A 517 31.74 30.06 2.20
N GLN A 518 32.45 29.18 2.94
CA GLN A 518 33.30 29.59 4.05
C GLN A 518 34.59 30.29 3.60
N GLN A 519 35.09 29.97 2.39
CA GLN A 519 36.31 30.56 1.83
C GLN A 519 36.08 31.89 1.08
N ALA A 520 34.84 32.17 0.71
CA ALA A 520 34.50 33.38 -0.04
C ALA A 520 34.33 34.58 0.90
N GLU A 521 34.98 35.71 0.57
CA GLU A 521 34.88 36.97 1.32
C GLU A 521 33.57 37.73 0.97
N ASP A 522 33.06 37.54 -0.26
CA ASP A 522 31.84 38.16 -0.77
C ASP A 522 31.15 37.29 -1.81
N ASP A 523 30.00 37.74 -2.33
CA ASP A 523 29.20 37.02 -3.32
C ASP A 523 29.86 36.90 -4.69
N ASP A 524 30.71 37.84 -5.06
CA ASP A 524 31.48 37.80 -6.33
C ASP A 524 32.59 36.75 -6.24
N ALA A 525 33.31 36.69 -5.11
CA ALA A 525 34.31 35.66 -4.85
C ALA A 525 33.67 34.26 -4.75
N LEU A 526 32.49 34.18 -4.13
CA LEU A 526 31.72 32.93 -4.08
C LEU A 526 31.32 32.48 -5.49
N THR A 527 30.77 33.36 -6.30
CA THR A 527 30.37 33.03 -7.69
C THR A 527 31.57 32.54 -8.51
N ALA A 528 32.72 33.23 -8.41
CA ALA A 528 33.95 32.81 -9.08
C ALA A 528 34.45 31.44 -8.61
N ALA A 529 34.35 31.13 -7.30
CA ALA A 529 34.71 29.84 -6.76
C ALA A 529 33.78 28.73 -7.25
N LEU A 530 32.47 29.02 -7.27
CA LEU A 530 31.44 28.08 -7.73
C LEU A 530 31.54 27.77 -9.23
N ASP A 531 31.93 28.73 -10.06
CA ASP A 531 32.11 28.53 -11.53
C ASP A 531 33.27 27.58 -11.84
N ASN A 532 34.22 27.45 -10.93
CA ASN A 532 35.35 26.54 -11.06
C ASN A 532 35.05 25.11 -10.56
N LEU A 533 33.89 24.86 -9.95
CA LEU A 533 33.42 23.55 -9.51
C LEU A 533 32.71 22.81 -10.65
#